data_af1545ea2f9d0aedd303195fa4b55be0
#
_entry.id   af1545ea2f9d0aedd303195fa4b55be0
#
_cell.length_a   1.000
_cell.length_b   1.000
_cell.length_c   1.000
_cell.angle_alpha   90.00
_cell.angle_beta   90.00
_cell.angle_gamma   90.00
#
_symmetry.space_group_name_H-M   'P 1'
#
loop_
_entity.id
_entity.type
_entity.pdbx_description
1 polymer ?
#
loop_
_entity_poly.entity_id
_entity_poly.type
_entity_poly.pdbx_seq_one_letter_code
_entity_poly.pdbx_strand_id
1 'polypeptide(L)'
;VAVQESFDAGVPQPSIALLPEVGRARQGSALRRKAINLRLPSQSVAPTGDGRWELRLDARPPVMDFNSEISLLAGMVAGQMMAEAGVGVLRTLRPAGEAALAELRVAARAWGYELPDEAGIAEVSAFLAGVDADSTRGMAVMKDASRLLRGSGYERLETLDDGSAPAPSDVPVHSGAGGPYAHVPAPL
;
A
#
# COMPACT_ATOMS: atom_id res chain seq x y z
N VAL A 1 -12.99 -13.46 6.18
CA VAL A 1 -14.42 -13.75 5.92
C VAL A 1 -15.23 -13.42 7.16
N ALA A 2 -15.11 -14.15 8.30
CA ALA A 2 -15.94 -13.97 9.49
C ALA A 2 -15.97 -12.53 10.07
N VAL A 3 -14.86 -11.79 10.03
CA VAL A 3 -14.83 -10.40 10.51
C VAL A 3 -15.64 -9.48 9.60
N GLN A 4 -15.52 -9.62 8.27
CA GLN A 4 -16.34 -8.85 7.34
C GLN A 4 -17.82 -9.15 7.52
N GLU A 5 -18.19 -10.42 7.65
CA GLU A 5 -19.57 -10.84 7.89
C GLU A 5 -20.15 -10.22 9.18
N SER A 6 -19.34 -10.08 10.23
CA SER A 6 -19.81 -9.42 11.47
C SER A 6 -20.10 -7.92 11.27
N PHE A 7 -19.31 -7.23 10.43
CA PHE A 7 -19.59 -5.84 10.05
C PHE A 7 -20.84 -5.73 9.17
N ASP A 8 -20.99 -6.61 8.19
CA ASP A 8 -22.14 -6.63 7.28
C ASP A 8 -23.45 -6.93 8.03
N ALA A 9 -23.38 -7.75 9.07
CA ALA A 9 -24.50 -8.05 9.97
C ALA A 9 -24.74 -6.96 11.03
N GLY A 10 -23.88 -5.93 11.12
CA GLY A 10 -24.01 -4.86 12.12
C GLY A 10 -23.67 -5.27 13.57
N VAL A 11 -22.96 -6.38 13.75
CA VAL A 11 -22.60 -6.93 15.07
C VAL A 11 -21.07 -7.16 15.20
N PRO A 12 -20.23 -6.16 14.89
CA PRO A 12 -18.78 -6.33 15.04
C PRO A 12 -18.39 -6.47 16.51
N GLN A 13 -17.28 -7.15 16.76
CA GLN A 13 -16.69 -7.18 18.11
C GLN A 13 -16.34 -5.76 18.57
N PRO A 14 -16.61 -5.39 19.84
CA PRO A 14 -16.37 -4.03 20.34
C PRO A 14 -14.94 -3.53 20.13
N SER A 15 -13.95 -4.42 20.25
CA SER A 15 -12.53 -4.08 20.09
C SER A 15 -12.14 -3.63 18.66
N ILE A 16 -12.91 -3.99 17.65
CA ILE A 16 -12.68 -3.65 16.26
C ILE A 16 -13.81 -2.81 15.63
N ALA A 17 -14.80 -2.40 16.42
CA ALA A 17 -15.97 -1.68 15.91
C ALA A 17 -15.62 -0.40 15.13
N LEU A 18 -14.55 0.30 15.54
CA LEU A 18 -14.07 1.52 14.88
C LEU A 18 -13.13 1.26 13.70
N LEU A 19 -12.80 0.01 13.37
CA LEU A 19 -11.85 -0.31 12.30
C LEU A 19 -12.22 0.32 10.94
N PRO A 20 -13.51 0.33 10.48
CA PRO A 20 -13.86 0.97 9.23
C PRO A 20 -13.69 2.50 9.24
N GLU A 21 -13.95 3.16 10.38
CA GLU A 21 -13.76 4.60 10.52
C GLU A 21 -12.28 4.97 10.47
N VAL A 22 -11.48 4.32 11.30
CA VAL A 22 -10.02 4.52 11.34
C VAL A 22 -9.39 4.16 9.98
N GLY A 23 -9.80 3.06 9.37
CA GLY A 23 -9.30 2.63 8.07
C GLY A 23 -9.54 3.69 6.98
N ARG A 24 -10.76 4.23 6.88
CA ARG A 24 -11.07 5.33 5.93
C ARG A 24 -10.27 6.60 6.23
N ALA A 25 -10.13 6.99 7.48
CA ALA A 25 -9.31 8.14 7.87
C ALA A 25 -7.84 7.95 7.46
N ARG A 26 -7.32 6.73 7.62
CA ARG A 26 -5.96 6.36 7.20
C ARG A 26 -5.78 6.38 5.68
N GLN A 27 -6.75 5.86 4.92
CA GLN A 27 -6.75 5.93 3.45
C GLN A 27 -6.73 7.38 2.96
N GLY A 28 -7.55 8.27 3.55
CA GLY A 28 -7.48 9.70 3.26
C GLY A 28 -6.12 10.32 3.62
N SER A 29 -5.49 9.88 4.71
CA SER A 29 -4.12 10.29 5.06
C SER A 29 -3.09 9.77 4.04
N ALA A 30 -3.24 8.56 3.51
CA ALA A 30 -2.34 8.00 2.51
C ALA A 30 -2.33 8.85 1.22
N LEU A 31 -3.48 9.32 0.77
CA LEU A 31 -3.58 10.25 -0.38
C LEU A 31 -2.82 11.55 -0.13
N ARG A 32 -2.96 12.15 1.05
CA ARG A 32 -2.22 13.39 1.41
C ARG A 32 -0.70 13.18 1.41
N ARG A 33 -0.24 11.98 1.75
CA ARG A 33 1.18 11.61 1.70
C ARG A 33 1.63 11.13 0.31
N LYS A 34 0.73 11.11 -0.69
CA LYS A 34 1.00 10.62 -2.05
C LYS A 34 1.46 9.15 -2.05
N ALA A 35 0.98 8.36 -1.10
CA ALA A 35 1.29 6.94 -1.00
C ALA A 35 0.66 6.17 -2.17
N ILE A 36 1.38 5.20 -2.70
CA ILE A 36 0.86 4.30 -3.74
C ILE A 36 0.22 3.10 -3.04
N ASN A 37 -1.10 2.99 -3.12
CA ASN A 37 -1.85 1.87 -2.60
C ASN A 37 -2.40 1.02 -3.75
N LEU A 38 -2.09 -0.27 -3.74
CA LEU A 38 -2.56 -1.23 -4.73
C LEU A 38 -3.56 -2.20 -4.10
N ARG A 39 -4.73 -2.28 -4.70
CA ARG A 39 -5.80 -3.23 -4.32
C ARG A 39 -5.84 -4.35 -5.33
N LEU A 40 -5.03 -5.37 -5.13
CA LEU A 40 -5.00 -6.57 -5.97
C LEU A 40 -5.69 -7.71 -5.25
N PRO A 41 -6.58 -8.47 -5.92
CA PRO A 41 -7.14 -9.69 -5.37
C PRO A 41 -6.03 -10.73 -5.16
N SER A 42 -6.19 -11.60 -4.18
CA SER A 42 -5.35 -12.76 -4.06
C SER A 42 -5.76 -13.83 -5.09
N GLN A 43 -4.79 -14.64 -5.48
CA GLN A 43 -5.00 -15.72 -6.42
C GLN A 43 -4.64 -17.03 -5.75
N SER A 44 -5.52 -18.00 -5.85
CA SER A 44 -5.30 -19.36 -5.38
C SER A 44 -5.57 -20.35 -6.50
N VAL A 45 -4.92 -21.52 -6.43
CA VAL A 45 -5.18 -22.63 -7.34
C VAL A 45 -5.83 -23.74 -6.53
N ALA A 46 -7.02 -24.15 -6.94
CA ALA A 46 -7.81 -25.15 -6.23
C ALA A 46 -8.18 -26.33 -7.14
N PRO A 47 -8.24 -27.56 -6.61
CA PRO A 47 -8.73 -28.71 -7.38
C PRO A 47 -10.25 -28.61 -7.60
N THR A 48 -10.71 -28.97 -8.78
CA THR A 48 -12.13 -28.97 -9.17
C THR A 48 -12.85 -30.29 -8.83
N GLY A 49 -12.15 -31.28 -8.30
CA GLY A 49 -12.73 -32.58 -7.93
C GLY A 49 -12.79 -33.60 -9.06
N ASP A 50 -12.59 -33.17 -10.31
CA ASP A 50 -12.51 -34.01 -11.53
C ASP A 50 -11.08 -34.28 -12.00
N GLY A 51 -10.11 -34.04 -11.15
CA GLY A 51 -8.67 -34.14 -11.44
C GLY A 51 -8.07 -32.93 -12.16
N ARG A 52 -8.84 -31.85 -12.33
CA ARG A 52 -8.39 -30.58 -12.89
C ARG A 52 -8.11 -29.55 -11.79
N TRP A 53 -7.53 -28.44 -12.19
CA TRP A 53 -7.24 -27.31 -11.34
C TRP A 53 -7.87 -26.05 -11.93
N GLU A 54 -8.36 -25.18 -11.07
CA GLU A 54 -8.88 -23.88 -11.48
C GLU A 54 -8.13 -22.75 -10.75
N LEU A 55 -8.00 -21.62 -11.42
CA LEU A 55 -7.53 -20.38 -10.81
C LEU A 55 -8.74 -19.68 -10.17
N ARG A 56 -8.66 -19.44 -8.87
CA ARG A 56 -9.63 -18.65 -8.13
C ARG A 56 -9.07 -17.27 -7.84
N LEU A 57 -9.91 -16.26 -8.02
CA LEU A 57 -9.65 -14.91 -7.54
C LEU A 57 -10.43 -14.72 -6.23
N ASP A 58 -9.70 -14.58 -5.15
CA ASP A 58 -10.32 -14.35 -3.86
C ASP A 58 -10.57 -12.86 -3.69
N ALA A 59 -11.84 -12.48 -3.54
CA ALA A 59 -12.23 -11.11 -3.30
C ALA A 59 -11.52 -10.55 -2.06
N ARG A 60 -11.07 -9.31 -2.13
CA ARG A 60 -10.46 -8.61 -1.01
C ARG A 60 -11.54 -7.80 -0.28
N PRO A 61 -12.09 -8.30 0.84
CA PRO A 61 -13.12 -7.58 1.55
C PRO A 61 -12.55 -6.28 2.18
N PRO A 62 -13.36 -5.21 2.31
CA PRO A 62 -12.93 -3.91 2.82
C PRO A 62 -12.20 -3.95 4.16
N VAL A 63 -12.58 -4.88 5.04
CA VAL A 63 -11.93 -5.07 6.34
C VAL A 63 -10.44 -5.39 6.22
N MET A 64 -10.02 -6.06 5.16
CA MET A 64 -8.60 -6.35 4.91
C MET A 64 -7.83 -5.09 4.52
N ASP A 65 -8.44 -4.18 3.78
CA ASP A 65 -7.83 -2.89 3.45
C ASP A 65 -7.67 -2.03 4.71
N PHE A 66 -8.69 -2.00 5.57
CA PHE A 66 -8.60 -1.28 6.85
C PHE A 66 -7.53 -1.87 7.77
N ASN A 67 -7.45 -3.20 7.85
CA ASN A 67 -6.40 -3.87 8.63
C ASN A 67 -4.99 -3.59 8.06
N SER A 68 -4.85 -3.54 6.75
CA SER A 68 -3.58 -3.16 6.10
C SER A 68 -3.15 -1.75 6.47
N GLU A 69 -4.09 -0.81 6.59
CA GLU A 69 -3.81 0.57 7.03
C GLU A 69 -3.33 0.63 8.48
N ILE A 70 -3.84 -0.24 9.37
CA ILE A 70 -3.36 -0.32 10.76
C ILE A 70 -1.94 -0.89 10.80
N SER A 71 -1.65 -1.94 10.04
CA SER A 71 -0.29 -2.50 9.93
C SER A 71 0.69 -1.47 9.37
N LEU A 72 0.27 -0.71 8.34
CA LEU A 72 1.06 0.36 7.76
C LEU A 72 1.32 1.47 8.77
N LEU A 73 0.32 1.85 9.57
CA LEU A 73 0.47 2.84 10.64
C LEU A 73 1.52 2.41 11.66
N ALA A 74 1.48 1.16 12.13
CA ALA A 74 2.46 0.63 13.08
C ALA A 74 3.89 0.71 12.51
N GLY A 75 4.09 0.31 11.25
CA GLY A 75 5.39 0.41 10.58
C GLY A 75 5.86 1.86 10.39
N MET A 76 4.95 2.78 10.11
CA MET A 76 5.28 4.22 9.98
C MET A 76 5.67 4.82 11.33
N VAL A 77 4.95 4.51 12.41
CA VAL A 77 5.29 4.98 13.76
C VAL A 77 6.66 4.45 14.18
N ALA A 78 6.92 3.15 13.98
CA ALA A 78 8.22 2.55 14.26
C ALA A 78 9.33 3.21 13.42
N GLY A 79 9.10 3.43 12.13
CA GLY A 79 10.05 4.13 11.26
C GLY A 79 10.33 5.57 11.70
N GLN A 80 9.30 6.28 12.13
CA GLN A 80 9.45 7.63 12.67
C GLN A 80 10.26 7.65 13.97
N MET A 81 9.97 6.73 14.91
CA MET A 81 10.74 6.60 16.15
C MET A 81 12.22 6.31 15.88
N MET A 82 12.52 5.44 14.93
CA MET A 82 13.90 5.15 14.52
C MET A 82 14.57 6.37 13.90
N ALA A 83 13.85 7.12 13.04
CA ALA A 83 14.36 8.34 12.43
C ALA A 83 14.68 9.42 13.47
N GLU A 84 13.81 9.64 14.44
CA GLU A 84 14.00 10.58 15.54
C GLU A 84 15.15 10.20 16.47
N ALA A 85 15.33 8.89 16.70
CA ALA A 85 16.45 8.37 17.49
C ALA A 85 17.78 8.33 16.71
N GLY A 86 17.75 8.48 15.39
CA GLY A 86 18.93 8.37 14.52
C GLY A 86 19.51 6.94 14.46
N VAL A 87 18.77 5.94 14.89
CA VAL A 87 19.23 4.55 14.91
C VAL A 87 18.11 3.58 14.57
N GLY A 88 18.39 2.62 13.69
CA GLY A 88 17.43 1.60 13.31
C GLY A 88 17.65 1.05 11.91
N VAL A 89 16.68 0.27 11.43
CA VAL A 89 16.66 -0.27 10.06
C VAL A 89 15.32 0.09 9.42
N LEU A 90 15.37 0.92 8.41
CA LEU A 90 14.20 1.32 7.64
C LEU A 90 14.01 0.43 6.42
N ARG A 91 12.77 0.08 6.16
CA ARG A 91 12.36 -0.48 4.88
C ARG A 91 12.21 0.65 3.88
N THR A 92 12.95 0.58 2.79
CA THR A 92 12.98 1.65 1.79
C THR A 92 12.32 1.21 0.48
N LEU A 93 11.68 2.15 -0.18
CA LEU A 93 11.18 2.01 -1.54
C LEU A 93 11.22 3.39 -2.19
N ARG A 94 12.16 3.58 -3.10
CA ARG A 94 12.30 4.85 -3.80
C ARG A 94 11.05 5.17 -4.62
N PRO A 95 10.69 6.45 -4.76
CA PRO A 95 9.63 6.85 -5.69
C PRO A 95 9.90 6.33 -7.09
N ALA A 96 8.84 5.95 -7.80
CA ALA A 96 8.94 5.50 -9.18
C ALA A 96 9.60 6.58 -10.05
N GLY A 97 10.55 6.16 -10.87
CA GLY A 97 11.16 7.05 -11.86
C GLY A 97 10.21 7.34 -13.03
N GLU A 98 10.53 8.37 -13.82
CA GLU A 98 9.70 8.83 -14.95
C GLU A 98 9.40 7.72 -15.97
N ALA A 99 10.34 6.83 -16.24
CA ALA A 99 10.11 5.71 -17.15
C ALA A 99 8.95 4.80 -16.69
N ALA A 100 8.89 4.47 -15.38
CA ALA A 100 7.82 3.64 -14.84
C ALA A 100 6.47 4.37 -14.82
N LEU A 101 6.47 5.68 -14.58
CA LEU A 101 5.27 6.52 -14.68
C LEU A 101 4.76 6.59 -16.13
N ALA A 102 5.65 6.77 -17.11
CA ALA A 102 5.31 6.78 -18.52
C ALA A 102 4.72 5.43 -18.98
N GLU A 103 5.30 4.31 -18.55
CA GLU A 103 4.74 2.98 -18.81
C GLU A 103 3.32 2.84 -18.25
N LEU A 104 3.08 3.29 -17.02
CA LEU A 104 1.74 3.25 -16.43
C LEU A 104 0.73 4.12 -17.20
N ARG A 105 1.11 5.33 -17.63
CA ARG A 105 0.23 6.21 -18.43
C ARG A 105 -0.21 5.54 -19.73
N VAL A 106 0.74 4.87 -20.41
CA VAL A 106 0.44 4.10 -21.64
C VAL A 106 -0.49 2.94 -21.32
N ALA A 107 -0.21 2.16 -20.27
CA ALA A 107 -1.04 1.04 -19.87
C ALA A 107 -2.44 1.49 -19.44
N ALA A 108 -2.57 2.56 -18.66
CA ALA A 108 -3.87 3.11 -18.24
C ALA A 108 -4.75 3.47 -19.45
N ARG A 109 -4.17 4.15 -20.46
CA ARG A 109 -4.88 4.47 -21.71
C ARG A 109 -5.30 3.22 -22.47
N ALA A 110 -4.45 2.23 -22.56
CA ALA A 110 -4.77 0.96 -23.23
C ALA A 110 -5.97 0.24 -22.55
N TRP A 111 -6.14 0.43 -21.24
CA TRP A 111 -7.27 -0.07 -20.48
C TRP A 111 -8.49 0.89 -20.46
N GLY A 112 -8.42 2.01 -21.22
CA GLY A 112 -9.52 2.97 -21.36
C GLY A 112 -9.67 3.93 -20.18
N TYR A 113 -8.59 4.17 -19.44
CA TYR A 113 -8.52 5.22 -18.41
C TYR A 113 -7.80 6.45 -18.95
N GLU A 114 -8.23 7.62 -18.48
CA GLU A 114 -7.53 8.86 -18.75
C GLU A 114 -6.56 9.16 -17.61
N LEU A 115 -5.28 9.25 -17.95
CA LEU A 115 -4.22 9.69 -17.07
C LEU A 115 -3.35 10.67 -17.85
N PRO A 116 -3.23 11.94 -17.41
CA PRO A 116 -2.45 12.96 -18.12
C PRO A 116 -1.00 12.54 -18.39
N ASP A 117 -0.44 13.01 -19.50
CA ASP A 117 0.92 12.64 -19.89
C ASP A 117 1.99 13.13 -18.88
N GLU A 118 1.73 14.26 -18.22
CA GLU A 118 2.57 14.85 -17.19
C GLU A 118 2.18 14.45 -15.76
N ALA A 119 1.24 13.49 -15.59
CA ALA A 119 0.82 13.03 -14.26
C ALA A 119 2.01 12.51 -13.47
N GLY A 120 2.34 13.19 -12.38
CA GLY A 120 3.36 12.77 -11.43
C GLY A 120 2.81 11.80 -10.38
N ILE A 121 3.61 11.55 -9.34
CA ILE A 121 3.27 10.56 -8.31
C ILE A 121 1.98 10.91 -7.53
N ALA A 122 1.67 12.19 -7.37
CA ALA A 122 0.47 12.64 -6.66
C ALA A 122 -0.80 12.33 -7.47
N GLU A 123 -0.80 12.65 -8.75
CA GLU A 123 -1.90 12.39 -9.68
C GLU A 123 -2.09 10.88 -9.87
N VAL A 124 -1.00 10.12 -9.96
CA VAL A 124 -1.04 8.65 -10.02
C VAL A 124 -1.62 8.05 -8.74
N SER A 125 -1.23 8.54 -7.56
CA SER A 125 -1.80 8.11 -6.29
C SER A 125 -3.32 8.35 -6.23
N ALA A 126 -3.76 9.54 -6.63
CA ALA A 126 -5.18 9.90 -6.68
C ALA A 126 -5.95 9.06 -7.71
N PHE A 127 -5.38 8.87 -8.90
CA PHE A 127 -5.94 8.02 -9.95
C PHE A 127 -6.17 6.59 -9.46
N LEU A 128 -5.14 5.94 -8.90
CA LEU A 128 -5.24 4.56 -8.40
C LEU A 128 -6.26 4.42 -7.26
N ALA A 129 -6.41 5.43 -6.42
CA ALA A 129 -7.42 5.43 -5.37
C ALA A 129 -8.86 5.46 -5.93
N GLY A 130 -9.07 6.08 -7.11
CA GLY A 130 -10.36 6.15 -7.79
C GLY A 130 -10.67 4.97 -8.70
N VAL A 131 -9.70 4.09 -8.99
CA VAL A 131 -9.91 2.92 -9.85
C VAL A 131 -10.78 1.88 -9.13
N ASP A 132 -11.82 1.39 -9.80
CA ASP A 132 -12.58 0.22 -9.36
C ASP A 132 -11.72 -1.05 -9.50
N ALA A 133 -11.09 -1.46 -8.41
CA ALA A 133 -10.18 -2.60 -8.37
C ALA A 133 -10.86 -3.97 -8.54
N ASP A 134 -12.19 -4.04 -8.45
CA ASP A 134 -12.96 -5.27 -8.62
C ASP A 134 -13.33 -5.50 -10.10
N SER A 135 -13.24 -4.48 -10.94
CA SER A 135 -13.42 -4.61 -12.39
C SER A 135 -12.20 -5.24 -13.06
N THR A 136 -12.40 -5.96 -14.16
CA THR A 136 -11.32 -6.56 -14.97
C THR A 136 -10.30 -5.51 -15.41
N ARG A 137 -10.76 -4.34 -15.85
CA ARG A 137 -9.88 -3.23 -16.26
C ARG A 137 -9.11 -2.65 -15.09
N GLY A 138 -9.77 -2.48 -13.95
CA GLY A 138 -9.14 -1.98 -12.73
C GLY A 138 -8.08 -2.93 -12.19
N MET A 139 -8.36 -4.24 -12.17
CA MET A 139 -7.35 -5.25 -11.81
C MET A 139 -6.13 -5.20 -12.73
N ALA A 140 -6.33 -5.03 -14.03
CA ALA A 140 -5.24 -4.93 -15.00
C ALA A 140 -4.38 -3.68 -14.75
N VAL A 141 -4.98 -2.51 -14.57
CA VAL A 141 -4.27 -1.27 -14.24
C VAL A 141 -3.53 -1.38 -12.90
N MET A 142 -4.17 -1.94 -11.86
CA MET A 142 -3.51 -2.18 -10.57
C MET A 142 -2.30 -3.11 -10.71
N LYS A 143 -2.40 -4.12 -11.57
CA LYS A 143 -1.28 -5.02 -11.88
C LYS A 143 -0.15 -4.29 -12.58
N ASP A 144 -0.43 -3.45 -13.57
CA ASP A 144 0.59 -2.65 -14.24
C ASP A 144 1.22 -1.63 -13.28
N ALA A 145 0.41 -0.97 -12.43
CA ALA A 145 0.88 -0.06 -11.40
C ALA A 145 1.79 -0.73 -10.35
N SER A 146 1.75 -2.06 -10.21
CA SER A 146 2.66 -2.78 -9.30
C SER A 146 4.14 -2.58 -9.62
N ARG A 147 4.45 -2.17 -10.86
CA ARG A 147 5.82 -1.83 -11.27
C ARG A 147 6.37 -0.58 -10.57
N LEU A 148 5.47 0.33 -10.14
CA LEU A 148 5.85 1.53 -9.38
C LEU A 148 6.42 1.19 -7.98
N LEU A 149 6.13 0.00 -7.47
CA LEU A 149 6.53 -0.46 -6.14
C LEU A 149 7.67 -1.49 -6.21
N ARG A 150 8.59 -1.35 -7.17
CA ARG A 150 9.76 -2.23 -7.31
C ARG A 150 11.01 -1.59 -6.71
N GLY A 151 11.97 -2.45 -6.35
CA GLY A 151 13.27 -2.02 -5.86
C GLY A 151 13.26 -1.67 -4.37
N SER A 152 12.40 -2.32 -3.59
CA SER A 152 12.42 -2.16 -2.14
C SER A 152 13.70 -2.75 -1.53
N GLY A 153 14.22 -2.10 -0.50
CA GLY A 153 15.43 -2.47 0.21
C GLY A 153 15.33 -2.21 1.70
N TYR A 154 16.46 -2.28 2.36
CA TYR A 154 16.63 -1.88 3.76
C TYR A 154 17.84 -0.97 3.86
N GLU A 155 17.70 0.08 4.64
CA GLU A 155 18.78 1.00 4.94
C GLU A 155 18.93 1.14 6.46
N ARG A 156 20.18 1.12 6.94
CA ARG A 156 20.51 1.32 8.34
C ARG A 156 20.59 2.82 8.61
N LEU A 157 19.94 3.27 9.67
CA LEU A 157 20.13 4.59 10.21
C LEU A 157 21.26 4.56 11.24
N GLU A 158 22.10 5.56 11.18
CA GLU A 158 23.17 5.81 12.16
C GLU A 158 23.12 7.28 12.56
N THR A 159 23.39 7.55 13.80
CA THR A 159 23.63 8.91 14.27
C THR A 159 24.85 9.51 13.56
N LEU A 160 24.83 10.82 13.39
CA LEU A 160 25.98 11.56 12.87
C LEU A 160 27.16 11.52 13.88
N ASP A 161 28.34 11.94 13.44
CA ASP A 161 29.57 11.91 14.27
C ASP A 161 29.43 12.73 15.58
N ASP A 162 28.57 13.73 15.60
CA ASP A 162 28.22 14.53 16.77
C ASP A 162 27.16 13.90 17.69
N GLY A 163 26.69 12.70 17.35
CA GLY A 163 25.65 11.97 18.09
C GLY A 163 24.22 12.40 17.79
N SER A 164 24.01 13.35 16.87
CA SER A 164 22.68 13.78 16.45
C SER A 164 22.03 12.80 15.47
N ALA A 165 20.68 12.83 15.39
CA ALA A 165 19.93 12.11 14.36
C ALA A 165 20.12 12.75 12.97
N PRO A 166 20.02 12.00 11.87
CA PRO A 166 20.02 12.55 10.52
C PRO A 166 18.92 13.59 10.33
N ALA A 167 19.15 14.58 9.47
CA ALA A 167 18.12 15.54 9.12
C ALA A 167 16.91 14.83 8.47
N PRO A 168 15.68 15.33 8.67
CA PRO A 168 14.47 14.69 8.09
C PRO A 168 14.53 14.48 6.57
N SER A 169 15.28 15.35 5.85
CA SER A 169 15.52 15.22 4.40
C SER A 169 16.37 14.02 4.02
N ASP A 170 17.21 13.54 4.94
CA ASP A 170 18.19 12.49 4.72
C ASP A 170 17.67 11.12 5.19
N VAL A 171 16.52 11.12 5.85
CA VAL A 171 15.86 9.89 6.29
C VAL A 171 15.25 9.16 5.08
N PRO A 172 15.62 7.89 4.85
CA PRO A 172 15.08 7.11 3.75
C PRO A 172 13.55 6.95 3.85
N VAL A 173 12.89 7.00 2.69
CA VAL A 173 11.43 6.89 2.60
C VAL A 173 10.99 5.59 1.93
N HIS A 174 9.74 5.21 2.21
CA HIS A 174 9.03 4.13 1.53
C HIS A 174 7.84 4.72 0.77
N SER A 175 7.90 4.75 -0.57
CA SER A 175 6.88 5.40 -1.41
C SER A 175 5.47 4.81 -1.23
N GLY A 176 5.33 3.52 -0.93
CA GLY A 176 4.05 2.90 -0.60
C GLY A 176 3.48 3.35 0.75
N ALA A 177 4.32 3.88 1.66
CA ALA A 177 3.88 4.45 2.93
C ALA A 177 3.75 5.98 2.86
N GLY A 178 4.51 6.62 1.96
CA GLY A 178 4.62 8.07 1.86
C GLY A 178 5.42 8.69 3.00
N GLY A 179 6.44 7.98 3.51
CA GLY A 179 7.31 8.44 4.59
C GLY A 179 8.24 7.35 5.11
N PRO A 180 8.97 7.61 6.22
CA PRO A 180 9.77 6.59 6.90
C PRO A 180 8.92 5.38 7.29
N TYR A 181 9.47 4.19 7.12
CA TYR A 181 8.75 2.96 7.41
C TYR A 181 9.71 1.87 7.90
N ALA A 182 9.37 1.24 9.00
CA ALA A 182 10.05 0.05 9.48
C ALA A 182 9.16 -1.19 9.29
N HIS A 183 9.77 -2.29 8.90
CA HIS A 183 9.06 -3.55 8.78
C HIS A 183 8.94 -4.19 10.16
N VAL A 184 7.82 -3.99 10.80
CA VAL A 184 7.48 -4.62 12.07
C VAL A 184 6.54 -5.79 11.84
N PRO A 185 6.69 -6.91 12.57
CA PRO A 185 5.73 -8.00 12.48
C PRO A 185 4.34 -7.49 12.85
N ALA A 186 3.36 -7.72 11.98
CA ALA A 186 1.98 -7.48 12.35
C ALA A 186 1.57 -8.54 13.38
N PRO A 187 1.11 -8.15 14.57
CA PRO A 187 0.51 -9.11 15.48
C PRO A 187 -0.84 -9.53 14.88
N LEU A 188 -0.86 -10.70 14.33
CA LEU A 188 -2.09 -11.38 13.93
C LEU A 188 -2.46 -12.39 15.01
#